data_46237b6ee2ba52d9e251c2d4d0c2a7e6
#
_entry.id   46237b6ee2ba52d9e251c2d4d0c2a7e6
#
_cell.length_a   1.000
_cell.length_b   1.000
_cell.length_c   1.000
_cell.angle_alpha   90.00
_cell.angle_beta   90.00
_cell.angle_gamma   90.00
#
_symmetry.space_group_name_H-M   'P 1'
#
loop_
_entity.id
_entity.type
_entity.pdbx_description
1 polymer ?
#
loop_
_entity_poly.entity_id
_entity_poly.type
_entity_poly.pdbx_seq_one_letter_code
_entity_poly.pdbx_strand_id
1 'polypeptide(L)'
;VSSTASDVYKRQNVHTAQDEGFHIVRRCTGGGAMFIEPGNTITYSLYAPLDFAHGMSVEESYELCDYWLVEALRALGLNVRFAGLNDIATQYGKLGGAAQRRFAPTHGGPGAILHHVTLAYDIDAEKMTRVLNISREKMSDKAVKSAAKHVDPMRSQTGMGRDEVVARLVDAAVRVTM
;
A
#
# COMPACT_ATOMS: atom_id res chain seq x y z
N VAL A 1 15.12 8.58 9.70
CA VAL A 1 16.07 9.01 8.66
C VAL A 1 15.27 9.67 7.55
N SER A 2 15.44 10.98 7.43
CA SER A 2 14.87 11.75 6.33
C SER A 2 15.58 11.32 5.04
N SER A 3 14.87 10.64 4.12
CA SER A 3 15.41 10.41 2.79
C SER A 3 15.61 11.78 2.12
N THR A 4 16.85 12.07 1.72
CA THR A 4 17.19 13.32 1.04
C THR A 4 16.42 13.44 -0.28
N ALA A 5 16.15 14.66 -0.73
CA ALA A 5 15.40 14.90 -1.99
C ALA A 5 15.99 14.14 -3.19
N SER A 6 17.30 13.88 -3.20
CA SER A 6 17.98 13.12 -4.25
C SER A 6 17.56 11.66 -4.35
N ASP A 7 17.11 11.00 -3.26
CA ASP A 7 16.73 9.59 -3.29
C ASP A 7 15.31 9.39 -3.86
N VAL A 8 14.47 10.42 -3.85
CA VAL A 8 13.13 10.36 -4.41
C VAL A 8 13.18 10.26 -5.94
N TYR A 9 14.07 11.03 -6.58
CA TYR A 9 14.22 11.02 -8.04
C TYR A 9 14.90 9.77 -8.59
N LYS A 10 15.70 9.05 -7.77
CA LYS A 10 16.36 7.81 -8.19
C LYS A 10 15.41 6.62 -8.35
N ARG A 11 14.24 6.68 -7.74
CA ARG A 11 13.27 5.57 -7.74
C ARG A 11 12.15 5.69 -8.76
N GLN A 12 12.14 6.77 -9.56
CA GLN A 12 11.10 7.05 -10.54
C GLN A 12 11.73 7.48 -11.85
N ASN A 13 11.16 7.00 -12.94
CA ASN A 13 11.46 7.54 -14.25
C ASN A 13 10.53 8.76 -14.49
N VAL A 14 11.03 9.96 -14.14
CA VAL A 14 10.23 11.18 -14.13
C VAL A 14 9.68 11.50 -15.53
N HIS A 15 10.50 11.36 -16.58
CA HIS A 15 10.08 11.62 -17.94
C HIS A 15 8.99 10.64 -18.37
N THR A 16 9.22 9.35 -18.20
CA THR A 16 8.22 8.33 -18.55
C THR A 16 6.92 8.52 -17.77
N ALA A 17 6.99 8.88 -16.49
CA ALA A 17 5.79 9.14 -15.69
C ALA A 17 4.99 10.32 -16.25
N GLN A 18 5.65 11.41 -16.66
CA GLN A 18 5.02 12.59 -17.27
C GLN A 18 4.42 12.27 -18.64
N ASP A 19 5.15 11.53 -19.49
CA ASP A 19 4.71 11.12 -20.82
C ASP A 19 3.48 10.21 -20.75
N GLU A 20 3.39 9.36 -19.71
CA GLU A 20 2.25 8.49 -19.45
C GLU A 20 1.13 9.20 -18.65
N GLY A 21 1.24 10.51 -18.42
CA GLY A 21 0.21 11.34 -17.77
C GLY A 21 0.15 11.23 -16.25
N PHE A 22 1.20 10.69 -15.59
CA PHE A 22 1.24 10.60 -14.14
C PHE A 22 1.78 11.85 -13.48
N HIS A 23 1.16 12.24 -12.38
CA HIS A 23 1.67 13.28 -11.48
C HIS A 23 2.57 12.64 -10.40
N ILE A 24 3.75 13.23 -10.19
CA ILE A 24 4.67 12.80 -9.14
C ILE A 24 4.41 13.63 -7.90
N VAL A 25 4.00 12.97 -6.83
CA VAL A 25 3.66 13.59 -5.54
C VAL A 25 4.50 13.01 -4.42
N ARG A 26 4.91 13.85 -3.48
CA ARG A 26 5.59 13.42 -2.26
C ARG A 26 4.57 13.27 -1.13
N ARG A 27 4.43 12.03 -0.62
CA ARG A 27 3.61 11.79 0.59
C ARG A 27 4.40 12.11 1.86
N CYS A 28 3.69 12.32 2.96
CA CYS A 28 4.30 12.61 4.27
C CYS A 28 4.81 11.37 5.01
N THR A 29 4.42 10.16 4.59
CA THR A 29 4.88 8.89 5.16
C THR A 29 6.16 8.41 4.48
N GLY A 30 6.92 7.54 5.16
CA GLY A 30 8.12 6.89 4.60
C GLY A 30 7.81 5.78 3.59
N GLY A 31 8.86 5.09 3.16
CA GLY A 31 8.77 3.93 2.27
C GLY A 31 9.15 4.22 0.82
N GLY A 32 8.98 3.21 -0.04
CA GLY A 32 9.28 3.26 -1.47
C GLY A 32 8.28 4.09 -2.29
N ALA A 33 8.57 4.24 -3.58
CA ALA A 33 7.62 4.85 -4.51
C ALA A 33 6.39 3.94 -4.67
N MET A 34 5.24 4.59 -4.83
CA MET A 34 3.95 3.92 -5.07
C MET A 34 3.46 4.29 -6.47
N PHE A 35 2.95 3.31 -7.18
CA PHE A 35 2.22 3.50 -8.43
C PHE A 35 0.73 3.49 -8.11
N ILE A 36 0.05 4.60 -8.41
CA ILE A 36 -1.38 4.76 -8.16
C ILE A 36 -2.02 5.17 -9.48
N GLU A 37 -2.91 4.32 -9.96
CA GLU A 37 -3.61 4.53 -11.22
C GLU A 37 -5.12 4.68 -10.95
N PRO A 38 -5.77 5.74 -11.45
CA PRO A 38 -7.20 5.94 -11.27
C PRO A 38 -8.01 4.75 -11.77
N GLY A 39 -8.95 4.28 -10.95
CA GLY A 39 -9.78 3.11 -11.29
C GLY A 39 -9.11 1.76 -11.01
N ASN A 40 -7.78 1.69 -11.05
CA ASN A 40 -7.00 0.44 -10.95
C ASN A 40 -6.38 0.21 -9.56
N THR A 41 -6.46 1.20 -8.69
CA THR A 41 -6.04 1.08 -7.28
C THR A 41 -7.18 1.44 -6.32
N ILE A 42 -7.14 0.84 -5.13
CA ILE A 42 -7.99 1.22 -4.00
C ILE A 42 -7.08 1.69 -2.89
N THR A 43 -7.30 2.89 -2.38
CA THR A 43 -6.53 3.47 -1.29
C THR A 43 -7.44 3.87 -0.14
N TYR A 44 -6.95 3.71 1.10
CA TYR A 44 -7.59 4.27 2.27
C TYR A 44 -6.56 4.83 3.25
N SER A 45 -7.02 5.65 4.17
CA SER A 45 -6.23 6.16 5.29
C SER A 45 -6.98 5.97 6.59
N LEU A 46 -6.26 5.51 7.61
CA LEU A 46 -6.73 5.42 8.99
C LEU A 46 -5.98 6.45 9.81
N TYR A 47 -6.74 7.19 10.61
CA TYR A 47 -6.22 8.14 11.58
C TYR A 47 -6.65 7.70 12.98
N ALA A 48 -5.70 7.56 13.87
CA ALA A 48 -5.97 7.17 15.26
C ALA A 48 -5.11 8.01 16.22
N PRO A 49 -5.52 8.17 17.48
CA PRO A 49 -4.65 8.71 18.52
C PRO A 49 -3.35 7.90 18.64
N LEU A 50 -2.26 8.52 19.07
CA LEU A 50 -0.96 7.85 19.15
C LEU A 50 -0.95 6.65 20.11
N ASP A 51 -1.76 6.72 21.15
CA ASP A 51 -1.91 5.65 22.15
C ASP A 51 -2.62 4.39 21.61
N PHE A 52 -3.30 4.48 20.46
CA PHE A 52 -3.91 3.33 19.78
C PHE A 52 -2.92 2.16 19.56
N ALA A 53 -1.64 2.47 19.35
CA ALA A 53 -0.57 1.48 19.21
C ALA A 53 0.48 1.62 20.33
N HIS A 54 0.04 1.96 21.56
CA HIS A 54 0.94 2.12 22.70
C HIS A 54 1.66 0.81 23.03
N GLY A 55 2.97 0.88 23.23
CA GLY A 55 3.81 -0.28 23.56
C GLY A 55 4.08 -1.25 22.41
N MET A 56 3.51 -1.04 21.25
CA MET A 56 3.69 -1.89 20.08
C MET A 56 4.94 -1.53 19.28
N SER A 57 5.61 -2.53 18.75
CA SER A 57 6.61 -2.39 17.70
C SER A 57 6.00 -1.78 16.44
N VAL A 58 6.84 -1.44 15.47
CA VAL A 58 6.37 -0.93 14.19
C VAL A 58 5.57 -2.01 13.45
N GLU A 59 6.04 -3.25 13.45
CA GLU A 59 5.40 -4.39 12.78
C GLU A 59 4.01 -4.67 13.38
N GLU A 60 3.93 -4.81 14.70
CA GLU A 60 2.65 -5.03 15.40
C GLU A 60 1.65 -3.90 15.13
N SER A 61 2.10 -2.65 15.04
CA SER A 61 1.20 -1.54 14.74
C SER A 61 0.70 -1.53 13.29
N TYR A 62 1.47 -2.07 12.34
CA TYR A 62 1.00 -2.28 10.97
C TYR A 62 -0.06 -3.39 10.94
N GLU A 63 0.20 -4.52 11.57
CA GLU A 63 -0.75 -5.63 11.66
C GLU A 63 -2.06 -5.21 12.32
N LEU A 64 -1.98 -4.46 13.44
CA LEU A 64 -3.17 -3.91 14.11
C LEU A 64 -4.02 -3.05 13.17
N CYS A 65 -3.39 -2.14 12.42
CA CYS A 65 -4.10 -1.25 11.52
C CYS A 65 -4.73 -1.97 10.32
N ASP A 66 -4.14 -3.09 9.87
CA ASP A 66 -4.54 -3.80 8.66
C ASP A 66 -5.29 -5.11 8.94
N TYR A 67 -5.44 -5.53 10.21
CA TYR A 67 -6.11 -6.78 10.56
C TYR A 67 -7.53 -6.86 9.99
N TRP A 68 -8.32 -5.80 10.17
CA TRP A 68 -9.66 -5.71 9.63
C TRP A 68 -9.71 -5.87 8.11
N LEU A 69 -8.71 -5.30 7.42
CA LEU A 69 -8.59 -5.36 5.97
C LEU A 69 -8.26 -6.79 5.51
N VAL A 70 -7.33 -7.47 6.19
CA VAL A 70 -6.99 -8.86 5.89
C VAL A 70 -8.23 -9.76 6.04
N GLU A 71 -9.00 -9.58 7.10
CA GLU A 71 -10.24 -10.35 7.31
C GLU A 71 -11.31 -10.00 6.24
N ALA A 72 -11.44 -8.73 5.88
CA ALA A 72 -12.35 -8.31 4.80
C ALA A 72 -11.96 -8.91 3.45
N LEU A 73 -10.66 -8.92 3.12
CA LEU A 73 -10.16 -9.51 1.88
C LEU A 73 -10.36 -11.03 1.85
N ARG A 74 -10.20 -11.71 2.98
CA ARG A 74 -10.53 -13.14 3.12
C ARG A 74 -12.01 -13.42 2.91
N ALA A 75 -12.88 -12.56 3.42
CA ALA A 75 -14.33 -12.66 3.20
C ALA A 75 -14.72 -12.44 1.72
N LEU A 76 -13.87 -11.75 0.93
CA LEU A 76 -14.00 -11.66 -0.53
C LEU A 76 -13.49 -12.91 -1.28
N GLY A 77 -13.01 -13.92 -0.56
CA GLY A 77 -12.48 -15.16 -1.14
C GLY A 77 -10.97 -15.11 -1.47
N LEU A 78 -10.26 -14.06 -1.06
CA LEU A 78 -8.82 -13.93 -1.29
C LEU A 78 -8.01 -14.65 -0.21
N ASN A 79 -7.05 -15.48 -0.62
CA ASN A 79 -6.13 -16.11 0.33
C ASN A 79 -4.95 -15.17 0.64
N VAL A 80 -5.19 -14.22 1.53
CA VAL A 80 -4.22 -13.17 1.90
C VAL A 80 -3.57 -13.41 3.25
N ARG A 81 -2.33 -12.90 3.38
CA ARG A 81 -1.54 -12.88 4.60
C ARG A 81 -0.71 -11.61 4.70
N PHE A 82 -0.28 -11.28 5.90
CA PHE A 82 0.80 -10.31 6.10
C PHE A 82 2.11 -10.85 5.51
N ALA A 83 2.90 -9.98 4.88
CA ALA A 83 4.16 -10.31 4.26
C ALA A 83 5.20 -9.21 4.49
N GLY A 84 6.34 -9.59 5.08
CA GLY A 84 7.33 -8.60 5.51
C GLY A 84 6.75 -7.63 6.54
N LEU A 85 7.23 -6.38 6.54
CA LEU A 85 6.84 -5.37 7.53
C LEU A 85 5.45 -4.77 7.28
N ASN A 86 5.08 -4.58 6.02
CA ASN A 86 3.98 -3.67 5.64
C ASN A 86 3.26 -4.07 4.36
N ASP A 87 3.41 -5.32 3.92
CA ASP A 87 2.78 -5.81 2.71
C ASP A 87 1.65 -6.79 3.03
N ILE A 88 0.62 -6.78 2.20
CA ILE A 88 -0.42 -7.81 2.14
C ILE A 88 -0.22 -8.56 0.83
N ALA A 89 -0.11 -9.88 0.91
CA ALA A 89 0.18 -10.73 -0.24
C ALA A 89 -0.73 -11.95 -0.32
N THR A 90 -0.98 -12.40 -1.53
CA THR A 90 -1.55 -13.71 -1.85
C THR A 90 -0.43 -14.73 -2.12
N GLN A 91 -0.81 -15.94 -2.47
CA GLN A 91 0.14 -16.94 -2.96
C GLN A 91 0.77 -16.58 -4.33
N TYR A 92 0.15 -15.69 -5.09
CA TYR A 92 0.59 -15.29 -6.42
C TYR A 92 1.44 -14.02 -6.43
N GLY A 93 1.37 -13.21 -5.36
CA GLY A 93 2.14 -11.98 -5.27
C GLY A 93 1.59 -10.96 -4.28
N LYS A 94 2.18 -9.77 -4.32
CA LYS A 94 1.78 -8.64 -3.49
C LYS A 94 0.45 -8.07 -3.97
N LEU A 95 -0.51 -7.99 -3.05
CA LEU A 95 -1.82 -7.38 -3.28
C LEU A 95 -1.88 -5.93 -2.83
N GLY A 96 -1.22 -5.62 -1.72
CA GLY A 96 -1.24 -4.28 -1.14
C GLY A 96 0.01 -3.95 -0.36
N GLY A 97 0.16 -2.67 -0.06
CA GLY A 97 1.24 -2.19 0.78
C GLY A 97 0.83 -0.99 1.59
N ALA A 98 1.29 -0.95 2.82
CA ALA A 98 1.00 0.10 3.78
C ALA A 98 2.18 1.05 3.97
N ALA A 99 1.89 2.24 4.49
CA ALA A 99 2.88 3.16 5.03
C ALA A 99 2.27 3.89 6.24
N GLN A 100 3.10 4.15 7.25
CA GLN A 100 2.66 4.74 8.50
C GLN A 100 3.55 5.93 8.88
N ARG A 101 2.97 6.89 9.57
CA ARG A 101 3.68 7.97 10.26
C ARG A 101 3.06 8.23 11.61
N ARG A 102 3.91 8.34 12.62
CA ARG A 102 3.53 8.75 13.97
C ARG A 102 3.86 10.23 14.16
N PHE A 103 2.90 10.99 14.63
CA PHE A 103 3.05 12.40 14.97
C PHE A 103 3.07 12.54 16.49
N ALA A 104 4.12 13.17 17.00
CA ALA A 104 4.25 13.43 18.43
C ALA A 104 3.13 14.34 18.97
N PRO A 105 2.76 14.23 20.24
CA PRO A 105 1.87 15.18 20.89
C PRO A 105 2.35 16.63 20.72
N THR A 106 1.44 17.51 20.35
CA THR A 106 1.73 18.95 20.22
C THR A 106 0.55 19.77 20.74
N HIS A 107 0.83 20.92 21.36
CA HIS A 107 -0.21 21.87 21.83
C HIS A 107 -1.32 21.22 22.67
N GLY A 108 -0.97 20.26 23.54
CA GLY A 108 -1.92 19.54 24.37
C GLY A 108 -2.72 18.43 23.69
N GLY A 109 -2.49 18.18 22.40
CA GLY A 109 -3.10 17.06 21.71
C GLY A 109 -2.34 15.74 21.92
N PRO A 110 -3.00 14.57 21.84
CA PRO A 110 -2.43 13.25 22.17
C PRO A 110 -1.42 12.72 21.15
N GLY A 111 -1.17 13.45 20.06
CA GLY A 111 -0.47 12.92 18.89
C GLY A 111 -1.37 12.02 18.05
N ALA A 112 -0.87 11.54 16.92
CA ALA A 112 -1.65 10.75 16.00
C ALA A 112 -0.81 9.72 15.24
N ILE A 113 -1.47 8.65 14.82
CA ILE A 113 -0.98 7.72 13.79
C ILE A 113 -1.75 8.02 12.51
N LEU A 114 -1.01 8.23 11.42
CA LEU A 114 -1.51 8.14 10.07
C LEU A 114 -1.02 6.81 9.49
N HIS A 115 -1.95 5.95 9.14
CA HIS A 115 -1.70 4.71 8.43
C HIS A 115 -2.49 4.71 7.13
N HIS A 116 -1.86 4.36 6.00
CA HIS A 116 -2.54 4.26 4.73
C HIS A 116 -2.08 3.06 3.93
N VAL A 117 -2.99 2.51 3.14
CA VAL A 117 -2.79 1.33 2.31
C VAL A 117 -3.17 1.65 0.87
N THR A 118 -2.45 1.05 -0.05
CA THR A 118 -2.81 0.99 -1.46
C THR A 118 -2.94 -0.47 -1.88
N LEU A 119 -4.10 -0.83 -2.42
CA LEU A 119 -4.40 -2.15 -2.95
C LEU A 119 -4.36 -2.14 -4.48
N ALA A 120 -3.79 -3.17 -5.06
CA ALA A 120 -3.79 -3.42 -6.49
C ALA A 120 -5.15 -4.04 -6.90
N TYR A 121 -6.05 -3.22 -7.44
CA TYR A 121 -7.34 -3.74 -7.93
C TYR A 121 -7.21 -4.34 -9.32
N ASP A 122 -6.65 -3.58 -10.27
CA ASP A 122 -6.44 -3.99 -11.68
C ASP A 122 -5.22 -3.25 -12.28
N ILE A 123 -4.12 -3.21 -11.52
CA ILE A 123 -2.91 -2.46 -11.90
C ILE A 123 -2.28 -3.04 -13.16
N ASP A 124 -1.91 -2.16 -14.10
CA ASP A 124 -1.01 -2.48 -15.20
C ASP A 124 0.44 -2.61 -14.70
N ALA A 125 0.86 -3.86 -14.48
CA ALA A 125 2.20 -4.17 -13.97
C ALA A 125 3.32 -3.77 -14.95
N GLU A 126 3.08 -3.80 -16.26
CA GLU A 126 4.07 -3.36 -17.26
C GLU A 126 4.26 -1.85 -17.20
N LYS A 127 3.17 -1.09 -17.17
CA LYS A 127 3.20 0.36 -16.99
C LYS A 127 3.90 0.75 -15.68
N MET A 128 3.57 0.06 -14.58
CA MET A 128 4.22 0.27 -13.30
C MET A 128 5.75 0.10 -13.39
N THR A 129 6.25 -0.92 -14.07
CA THR A 129 7.69 -1.18 -14.22
C THR A 129 8.39 -0.16 -15.12
N ARG A 130 7.69 0.47 -16.07
CA ARG A 130 8.25 1.56 -16.88
C ARG A 130 8.38 2.86 -16.08
N VAL A 131 7.39 3.15 -15.23
CA VAL A 131 7.31 4.40 -14.46
C VAL A 131 8.17 4.35 -13.20
N LEU A 132 8.26 3.19 -12.55
CA LEU A 132 9.04 3.01 -11.32
C LEU A 132 10.41 2.39 -11.62
N ASN A 133 11.47 3.09 -11.21
CA ASN A 133 12.80 2.49 -11.12
C ASN A 133 12.83 1.51 -9.94
N ILE A 134 12.53 0.25 -10.20
CA ILE A 134 12.68 -0.82 -9.21
C ILE A 134 14.18 -1.00 -8.99
N SER A 135 14.66 -0.78 -7.75
CA SER A 135 16.10 -0.80 -7.47
C SER A 135 16.72 -2.13 -7.91
N ARG A 136 17.84 -2.05 -8.66
CA ARG A 136 18.60 -3.22 -9.16
C ARG A 136 19.07 -4.14 -8.04
N GLU A 137 19.20 -3.65 -6.80
CA GLU A 137 19.57 -4.46 -5.63
C GLU A 137 18.47 -5.46 -5.20
N LYS A 138 17.19 -5.19 -5.56
CA LYS A 138 16.09 -6.17 -5.41
C LYS A 138 15.92 -7.03 -6.66
N MET A 139 16.72 -6.79 -7.69
CA MET A 139 16.69 -7.43 -9.00
C MET A 139 17.91 -8.35 -9.16
N SER A 140 17.98 -9.44 -8.40
CA SER A 140 18.69 -10.62 -8.91
C SER A 140 17.97 -11.06 -10.19
N ASP A 141 18.66 -11.62 -11.19
CA ASP A 141 18.09 -11.98 -12.51
C ASP A 141 16.77 -12.79 -12.48
N LYS A 142 16.48 -13.43 -11.35
CA LYS A 142 15.20 -14.06 -11.05
C LYS A 142 14.10 -13.05 -10.65
N ALA A 143 14.44 -11.88 -10.13
CA ALA A 143 13.48 -10.91 -9.61
C ALA A 143 12.88 -10.01 -10.70
N VAL A 144 13.53 -9.81 -11.84
CA VAL A 144 12.99 -8.98 -12.95
C VAL A 144 11.79 -9.63 -13.59
N LYS A 145 11.87 -10.93 -13.88
CA LYS A 145 10.72 -11.72 -14.35
C LYS A 145 9.65 -11.88 -13.28
N SER A 146 10.01 -11.68 -12.04
CA SER A 146 9.21 -11.78 -10.84
C SER A 146 8.48 -10.47 -10.49
N ALA A 147 9.03 -9.29 -10.77
CA ALA A 147 8.41 -8.01 -10.41
C ALA A 147 7.11 -7.74 -11.18
N ALA A 148 7.06 -8.06 -12.46
CA ALA A 148 5.83 -8.00 -13.25
C ALA A 148 4.83 -9.12 -12.89
N LYS A 149 5.33 -10.26 -12.36
CA LYS A 149 4.50 -11.35 -11.84
C LYS A 149 4.11 -11.18 -10.37
N HIS A 150 4.63 -10.16 -9.67
CA HIS A 150 4.52 -10.03 -8.23
C HIS A 150 3.40 -9.10 -7.75
N VAL A 151 2.69 -8.46 -8.65
CA VAL A 151 1.43 -7.77 -8.31
C VAL A 151 0.29 -8.61 -8.84
N ASP A 152 -0.53 -9.11 -7.93
CA ASP A 152 -1.67 -9.93 -8.27
C ASP A 152 -2.95 -9.13 -8.04
N PRO A 153 -3.62 -8.67 -9.13
CA PRO A 153 -4.78 -7.81 -9.01
C PRO A 153 -5.97 -8.51 -8.37
N MET A 154 -6.70 -7.76 -7.54
CA MET A 154 -7.93 -8.27 -6.90
C MET A 154 -8.99 -8.67 -7.92
N ARG A 155 -9.09 -7.93 -9.03
CA ARG A 155 -10.09 -8.16 -10.08
C ARG A 155 -9.98 -9.57 -10.67
N SER A 156 -8.76 -10.01 -10.99
CA SER A 156 -8.52 -11.33 -11.58
C SER A 156 -8.87 -12.48 -10.64
N GLN A 157 -8.70 -12.27 -9.33
CA GLN A 157 -8.95 -13.29 -8.32
C GLN A 157 -10.40 -13.34 -7.86
N THR A 158 -11.08 -12.19 -7.74
CA THR A 158 -12.45 -12.12 -7.22
C THR A 158 -13.51 -12.12 -8.32
N GLY A 159 -13.17 -11.64 -9.51
CA GLY A 159 -14.14 -11.39 -10.57
C GLY A 159 -15.10 -10.22 -10.28
N MET A 160 -14.95 -9.54 -9.14
CA MET A 160 -15.84 -8.46 -8.69
C MET A 160 -15.50 -7.13 -9.36
N GLY A 161 -16.53 -6.30 -9.57
CA GLY A 161 -16.37 -4.92 -9.96
C GLY A 161 -15.73 -4.08 -8.83
N ARG A 162 -14.99 -3.02 -9.21
CA ARG A 162 -14.29 -2.16 -8.24
C ARG A 162 -15.23 -1.58 -7.19
N ASP A 163 -16.38 -1.07 -7.62
CA ASP A 163 -17.34 -0.42 -6.71
C ASP A 163 -17.96 -1.42 -5.72
N GLU A 164 -18.17 -2.66 -6.14
CA GLU A 164 -18.61 -3.74 -5.25
C GLU A 164 -17.53 -4.06 -4.22
N VAL A 165 -16.26 -4.19 -4.63
CA VAL A 165 -15.15 -4.40 -3.70
C VAL A 165 -15.06 -3.25 -2.70
N VAL A 166 -15.11 -2.00 -3.16
CA VAL A 166 -15.05 -0.82 -2.29
C VAL A 166 -16.21 -0.82 -1.30
N ALA A 167 -17.45 -1.09 -1.74
CA ALA A 167 -18.62 -1.15 -0.85
C ALA A 167 -18.44 -2.20 0.26
N ARG A 168 -17.98 -3.41 -0.08
CA ARG A 168 -17.74 -4.48 0.90
C ARG A 168 -16.62 -4.14 1.88
N LEU A 169 -15.54 -3.48 1.43
CA LEU A 169 -14.48 -3.01 2.32
C LEU A 169 -14.97 -1.91 3.25
N VAL A 170 -15.79 -0.97 2.78
CA VAL A 170 -16.41 0.07 3.62
C VAL A 170 -17.31 -0.56 4.68
N ASP A 171 -18.17 -1.50 4.30
CA ASP A 171 -19.03 -2.22 5.24
C ASP A 171 -18.23 -2.97 6.31
N ALA A 172 -17.11 -3.58 5.94
CA ALA A 172 -16.23 -4.25 6.88
C ALA A 172 -15.57 -3.25 7.85
N ALA A 173 -15.07 -2.12 7.34
CA ALA A 173 -14.44 -1.09 8.16
C ALA A 173 -15.42 -0.51 9.19
N VAL A 174 -16.67 -0.23 8.80
CA VAL A 174 -17.71 0.30 9.70
C VAL A 174 -18.02 -0.68 10.83
N ARG A 175 -18.06 -1.99 10.56
CA ARG A 175 -18.32 -3.00 11.62
C ARG A 175 -17.23 -3.10 12.67
N VAL A 176 -16.01 -2.78 12.34
CA VAL A 176 -14.87 -2.82 13.28
C VAL A 176 -14.79 -1.55 14.14
N THR A 177 -15.37 -0.44 13.67
CA THR A 177 -15.36 0.84 14.36
C THR A 177 -16.57 1.08 15.26
N MET A 178 -17.58 0.22 15.21
CA MET A 178 -18.75 0.20 16.13
C MET A 178 -18.50 -0.75 17.30
#